data_a92059247baa715f3b234e5c11eb4f8e
#
_entry.id   a92059247baa715f3b234e5c11eb4f8e
#
_cell.length_a   1.000
_cell.length_b   1.000
_cell.length_c   1.000
_cell.angle_alpha   90.00
_cell.angle_beta   90.00
_cell.angle_gamma   90.00
#
_symmetry.space_group_name_H-M   'P 1'
#
loop_
_entity.id
_entity.type
_entity.pdbx_description
1 polymer ?
#
loop_
_entity_poly.entity_id
_entity_poly.type
_entity_poly.pdbx_seq_one_letter_code
_entity_poly.pdbx_strand_id
1 'polypeptide(L)'
;MAKKAKKTFSATVIKPSTIGDEGTPTGVHLDNFFSVMNMTGRKYMFAPCREFWPASSVNARIPPVVLRDANGQPLVDSDGKVIKLAANKWLDKFRPVEAVTWAPGLPLQIQDRLVSKAGWIDRQGVSCFNQYRPPRIKLGDASKAGPWVDHIHRTYPDDALHIIKWNAQRVQFPGVKINHALVLGGAQGIGKDTLLHPVRYAVGPYNFLETSPVRMLGRFNPFAQAVILRVNEARDLGEVNRFDFYDHIKDYCAAPPTTLPVEDKYIPQYYVLNVVGVVITTNHKTDGIYLPNDDRRHYVAWSNCVKEDFTEDYWKKLWGFYENENGCEHVAAYLTEYDLSTFNPNAHPPQTPAWHEIVIVNRAPEEAELADLIDKLGDPDTLTLAQLTAAAEGGTVEYLMNRKNWRAIPHRLESCHYVSVPNKDAKDEMWKCDGKRQVIYARNDLPPEKRLAAAKKRARS
;
A
#
# COMPACT_ATOMS: atom_id res chain seq x y z
N MET A 1 51.99 -38.18 -25.85
CA MET A 1 51.06 -37.38 -25.01
C MET A 1 50.59 -36.16 -25.79
N ALA A 2 49.46 -36.20 -26.44
CA ALA A 2 48.94 -35.11 -27.25
C ALA A 2 47.96 -34.27 -26.42
N LYS A 3 48.28 -32.98 -26.19
CA LYS A 3 47.44 -31.99 -25.55
C LYS A 3 46.23 -31.66 -26.44
N LYS A 4 45.01 -32.00 -26.02
CA LYS A 4 43.79 -31.51 -26.64
C LYS A 4 43.64 -30.00 -26.38
N ALA A 5 43.73 -29.21 -27.44
CA ALA A 5 43.44 -27.78 -27.41
C ALA A 5 41.93 -27.56 -27.16
N LYS A 6 41.57 -26.86 -26.09
CA LYS A 6 40.23 -26.34 -25.86
C LYS A 6 39.95 -25.20 -26.83
N LYS A 7 39.10 -25.41 -27.83
CA LYS A 7 38.54 -24.33 -28.65
C LYS A 7 37.59 -23.51 -27.79
N THR A 8 38.00 -22.31 -27.43
CA THR A 8 37.13 -21.28 -26.86
C THR A 8 36.24 -20.72 -27.99
N PHE A 9 34.97 -21.06 -27.97
CA PHE A 9 34.00 -20.45 -28.88
C PHE A 9 33.61 -19.08 -28.32
N SER A 10 34.07 -18.01 -28.96
CA SER A 10 33.52 -16.66 -28.81
C SER A 10 32.17 -16.65 -29.53
N ALA A 11 31.09 -16.83 -28.82
CA ALA A 11 29.75 -16.73 -29.38
C ALA A 11 29.32 -15.27 -29.45
N THR A 12 29.38 -14.69 -30.64
CA THR A 12 28.65 -13.43 -30.93
C THR A 12 27.16 -13.72 -30.80
N VAL A 13 26.50 -13.03 -29.85
CA VAL A 13 25.07 -13.18 -29.56
C VAL A 13 24.28 -12.62 -30.73
N ILE A 14 23.66 -13.49 -31.52
CA ILE A 14 22.67 -13.09 -32.50
C ILE A 14 21.30 -13.18 -31.86
N LYS A 15 20.60 -12.05 -31.81
CA LYS A 15 19.14 -12.06 -31.58
C LYS A 15 18.51 -12.82 -32.74
N PRO A 16 17.70 -13.88 -32.50
CA PRO A 16 16.98 -14.52 -33.59
C PRO A 16 15.96 -13.48 -34.10
N SER A 17 16.18 -13.00 -35.32
CA SER A 17 15.12 -12.36 -36.08
C SER A 17 14.09 -13.44 -36.38
N THR A 18 12.84 -13.21 -35.92
CA THR A 18 11.61 -13.89 -36.31
C THR A 18 11.82 -15.31 -36.87
N ILE A 19 11.77 -16.28 -35.98
CA ILE A 19 11.63 -17.68 -36.39
C ILE A 19 10.30 -17.77 -37.14
N GLY A 20 10.36 -18.14 -38.41
CA GLY A 20 9.19 -18.41 -39.23
C GLY A 20 8.28 -19.39 -38.52
N ASP A 21 7.04 -19.05 -38.48
CA ASP A 21 5.97 -19.68 -37.75
C ASP A 21 5.53 -20.99 -38.43
N GLU A 22 6.43 -21.96 -38.57
CA GLU A 22 6.06 -23.30 -39.02
C GLU A 22 5.84 -24.18 -37.76
N GLY A 23 4.61 -24.18 -37.23
CA GLY A 23 4.13 -25.26 -36.42
C GLY A 23 3.74 -25.06 -34.96
N THR A 24 3.50 -23.84 -34.48
CA THR A 24 2.84 -23.62 -33.19
C THR A 24 1.46 -22.99 -33.38
N PRO A 25 0.37 -23.77 -33.34
CA PRO A 25 -1.00 -23.26 -33.51
C PRO A 25 -1.52 -22.44 -32.32
N THR A 26 -0.64 -21.98 -31.44
CA THR A 26 -1.06 -21.44 -30.15
C THR A 26 -0.21 -20.25 -29.80
N GLY A 27 -0.77 -19.11 -29.47
CA GLY A 27 -0.13 -17.84 -29.08
C GLY A 27 0.89 -17.89 -27.93
N VAL A 28 1.61 -19.00 -27.76
CA VAL A 28 2.70 -19.21 -26.78
C VAL A 28 3.99 -19.40 -27.55
N HIS A 29 4.83 -18.39 -27.49
CA HIS A 29 6.12 -18.34 -28.20
C HIS A 29 7.28 -18.30 -27.20
N LEU A 30 8.46 -18.73 -27.66
CA LEU A 30 9.69 -18.75 -26.85
C LEU A 30 10.01 -17.37 -26.27
N ASP A 31 9.80 -16.30 -27.04
CA ASP A 31 10.05 -14.91 -26.63
C ASP A 31 9.12 -14.41 -25.54
N ASN A 32 8.06 -15.14 -25.25
CA ASN A 32 7.18 -14.81 -24.14
C ASN A 32 7.76 -15.21 -22.77
N PHE A 33 8.87 -15.95 -22.72
CA PHE A 33 9.42 -16.48 -21.49
C PHE A 33 10.74 -15.80 -21.09
N PHE A 34 10.95 -15.74 -19.78
CA PHE A 34 12.22 -15.38 -19.14
C PHE A 34 12.58 -16.45 -18.10
N SER A 35 13.84 -16.83 -18.03
CA SER A 35 14.36 -17.73 -17.01
C SER A 35 14.69 -16.96 -15.76
N VAL A 36 14.01 -17.22 -14.62
CA VAL A 36 14.22 -16.51 -13.36
C VAL A 36 15.22 -17.29 -12.50
N MET A 37 16.40 -16.70 -12.28
CA MET A 37 17.56 -17.41 -11.73
C MET A 37 17.49 -17.61 -10.22
N ASN A 38 16.89 -16.69 -9.46
CA ASN A 38 16.80 -16.76 -8.00
C ASN A 38 15.65 -17.64 -7.48
N MET A 39 14.89 -18.29 -8.38
CA MET A 39 13.76 -19.12 -8.00
C MET A 39 14.17 -20.58 -7.79
N THR A 40 13.77 -21.16 -6.67
CA THR A 40 13.98 -22.59 -6.38
C THR A 40 13.28 -23.44 -7.45
N GLY A 41 13.98 -24.43 -8.02
CA GLY A 41 13.46 -25.32 -9.03
C GLY A 41 13.38 -24.73 -10.44
N ARG A 42 14.09 -23.63 -10.70
CA ARG A 42 14.11 -22.92 -11.99
C ARG A 42 12.72 -22.67 -12.55
N LYS A 43 12.22 -21.47 -12.36
CA LYS A 43 10.91 -21.02 -12.85
C LYS A 43 11.08 -20.15 -14.09
N TYR A 44 10.15 -20.27 -15.01
CA TYR A 44 10.09 -19.48 -16.23
C TYR A 44 8.91 -18.54 -16.17
N MET A 45 9.17 -17.26 -16.22
CA MET A 45 8.13 -16.24 -16.23
C MET A 45 7.49 -16.18 -17.61
N PHE A 46 6.20 -16.47 -17.71
CA PHE A 46 5.41 -16.22 -18.92
C PHE A 46 4.92 -14.78 -18.93
N ALA A 47 5.57 -13.94 -19.71
CA ALA A 47 5.38 -12.50 -19.71
C ALA A 47 3.94 -12.02 -19.98
N PRO A 48 3.10 -12.66 -20.83
CA PRO A 48 1.75 -12.19 -21.10
C PRO A 48 0.83 -12.14 -19.88
N CYS A 49 0.86 -13.18 -19.02
CA CYS A 49 0.02 -13.23 -17.82
C CYS A 49 0.78 -13.00 -16.51
N ARG A 50 2.12 -12.89 -16.55
CA ARG A 50 3.00 -12.76 -15.38
C ARG A 50 2.96 -13.96 -14.43
N GLU A 51 2.80 -15.16 -15.00
CA GLU A 51 2.76 -16.41 -14.26
C GLU A 51 4.04 -17.23 -14.41
N PHE A 52 4.37 -17.98 -13.36
CA PHE A 52 5.52 -18.88 -13.37
C PHE A 52 5.15 -20.25 -13.92
N TRP A 53 5.92 -20.72 -14.90
CA TRP A 53 5.79 -22.06 -15.47
C TRP A 53 6.99 -22.93 -15.07
N PRO A 54 6.79 -24.23 -14.78
CA PRO A 54 7.89 -25.17 -14.60
C PRO A 54 8.57 -25.49 -15.94
N ALA A 55 9.81 -25.94 -15.89
CA ALA A 55 10.58 -26.33 -17.07
C ALA A 55 9.88 -27.39 -17.95
N SER A 56 9.19 -28.34 -17.33
CA SER A 56 8.43 -29.38 -18.03
C SER A 56 7.33 -28.80 -18.91
N SER A 57 6.57 -27.83 -18.41
CA SER A 57 5.49 -27.18 -19.15
C SER A 57 6.02 -26.34 -20.31
N VAL A 58 7.13 -25.61 -20.10
CA VAL A 58 7.80 -24.87 -21.18
C VAL A 58 8.26 -25.81 -22.30
N ASN A 59 8.94 -26.91 -21.96
CA ASN A 59 9.43 -27.88 -22.96
C ASN A 59 8.31 -28.67 -23.63
N ALA A 60 7.19 -28.90 -22.95
CA ALA A 60 6.01 -29.54 -23.54
C ALA A 60 5.33 -28.63 -24.57
N ARG A 61 5.44 -27.31 -24.39
CA ARG A 61 4.76 -26.31 -25.22
C ARG A 61 5.62 -25.77 -26.36
N ILE A 62 6.92 -25.64 -26.13
CA ILE A 62 7.88 -25.09 -27.10
C ILE A 62 8.82 -26.21 -27.56
N PRO A 63 8.90 -26.51 -28.87
CA PRO A 63 9.80 -27.52 -29.41
C PRO A 63 11.27 -27.13 -29.18
N PRO A 64 12.21 -28.10 -29.24
CA PRO A 64 13.64 -27.82 -29.13
C PRO A 64 14.14 -26.81 -30.17
N VAL A 65 14.85 -25.80 -29.70
CA VAL A 65 15.33 -24.67 -30.50
C VAL A 65 16.61 -25.06 -31.26
N VAL A 66 16.65 -24.86 -32.58
CA VAL A 66 17.83 -25.04 -33.42
C VAL A 66 18.81 -23.89 -33.14
N LEU A 67 20.03 -24.23 -32.77
CA LEU A 67 21.09 -23.22 -32.67
C LEU A 67 21.58 -22.82 -34.08
N ARG A 68 21.80 -21.53 -34.28
CA ARG A 68 22.24 -20.96 -35.54
C ARG A 68 23.51 -20.12 -35.33
N ASP A 69 24.35 -20.05 -36.38
CA ASP A 69 25.53 -19.18 -36.40
C ASP A 69 25.15 -17.72 -36.72
N ALA A 70 26.19 -16.87 -36.89
CA ALA A 70 26.06 -15.44 -37.23
C ALA A 70 25.35 -15.18 -38.58
N ASN A 71 25.39 -16.14 -39.49
CA ASN A 71 24.79 -16.05 -40.81
C ASN A 71 23.39 -16.71 -40.85
N GLY A 72 22.86 -17.15 -39.69
CA GLY A 72 21.56 -17.80 -39.59
C GLY A 72 21.57 -19.28 -39.99
N GLN A 73 22.73 -19.89 -40.26
CA GLN A 73 22.83 -21.30 -40.62
C GLN A 73 22.77 -22.20 -39.38
N PRO A 74 22.12 -23.36 -39.45
CA PRO A 74 22.07 -24.31 -38.33
C PRO A 74 23.49 -24.74 -37.93
N LEU A 75 23.78 -24.70 -36.63
CA LEU A 75 25.01 -25.28 -36.09
C LEU A 75 24.89 -26.81 -36.09
N VAL A 76 25.98 -27.48 -36.52
CA VAL A 76 26.09 -28.94 -36.51
C VAL A 76 27.19 -29.38 -35.54
N ASP A 77 27.04 -30.58 -34.99
CA ASP A 77 28.05 -31.24 -34.17
C ASP A 77 29.14 -31.91 -35.04
N SER A 78 30.06 -32.63 -34.39
CA SER A 78 31.13 -33.35 -35.05
C SER A 78 30.64 -34.42 -36.04
N ASP A 79 29.41 -34.89 -35.89
CA ASP A 79 28.83 -35.94 -36.70
C ASP A 79 27.86 -35.37 -37.77
N GLY A 80 27.88 -34.04 -37.97
CA GLY A 80 27.03 -33.32 -38.93
C GLY A 80 25.54 -33.19 -38.52
N LYS A 81 25.19 -33.53 -37.29
CA LYS A 81 23.82 -33.44 -36.80
C LYS A 81 23.53 -32.04 -36.28
N VAL A 82 22.35 -31.51 -36.62
CA VAL A 82 21.88 -30.19 -36.19
C VAL A 82 21.77 -30.11 -34.66
N ILE A 83 22.43 -29.14 -34.07
CA ILE A 83 22.40 -28.91 -32.61
C ILE A 83 21.09 -28.26 -32.24
N LYS A 84 20.32 -28.91 -31.33
CA LYS A 84 19.08 -28.42 -30.77
C LYS A 84 19.18 -28.33 -29.26
N LEU A 85 18.64 -27.26 -28.67
CA LEU A 85 18.52 -27.12 -27.23
C LEU A 85 17.04 -27.22 -26.82
N ALA A 86 16.78 -27.91 -25.73
CA ALA A 86 15.46 -27.81 -25.09
C ALA A 86 15.14 -26.35 -24.77
N ALA A 87 13.88 -25.95 -24.92
CA ALA A 87 13.47 -24.55 -24.77
C ALA A 87 13.90 -23.94 -23.42
N ASN A 88 13.76 -24.67 -22.33
CA ASN A 88 14.22 -24.24 -21.02
C ASN A 88 15.73 -23.95 -20.97
N LYS A 89 16.56 -24.79 -21.61
CA LYS A 89 18.01 -24.60 -21.65
C LYS A 89 18.41 -23.41 -22.50
N TRP A 90 17.67 -23.16 -23.57
CA TRP A 90 17.84 -21.98 -24.39
C TRP A 90 17.49 -20.71 -23.59
N LEU A 91 16.37 -20.70 -22.85
CA LEU A 91 15.98 -19.57 -22.00
C LEU A 91 17.00 -19.30 -20.89
N ASP A 92 17.52 -20.35 -20.22
CA ASP A 92 18.56 -20.22 -19.20
C ASP A 92 19.81 -19.50 -19.71
N LYS A 93 20.12 -19.67 -21.01
CA LYS A 93 21.31 -19.10 -21.62
C LYS A 93 21.11 -17.72 -22.22
N PHE A 94 19.96 -17.47 -22.83
CA PHE A 94 19.75 -16.30 -23.68
C PHE A 94 18.71 -15.30 -23.14
N ARG A 95 17.88 -15.71 -22.18
CA ARG A 95 16.88 -14.84 -21.56
C ARG A 95 16.84 -14.97 -20.02
N PRO A 96 18.00 -14.97 -19.36
CA PRO A 96 18.01 -14.98 -17.90
C PRO A 96 17.59 -13.62 -17.34
N VAL A 97 16.95 -13.64 -16.19
CA VAL A 97 16.79 -12.50 -15.28
C VAL A 97 17.13 -12.98 -13.87
N GLU A 98 17.88 -12.18 -13.11
CA GLU A 98 18.34 -12.57 -11.78
C GLU A 98 17.22 -12.61 -10.77
N ALA A 99 16.24 -11.71 -10.90
CA ALA A 99 15.14 -11.57 -9.95
C ALA A 99 13.85 -11.11 -10.63
N VAL A 100 12.77 -11.11 -9.84
CA VAL A 100 11.51 -10.48 -10.21
C VAL A 100 11.18 -9.34 -9.26
N THR A 101 10.48 -8.34 -9.75
CA THR A 101 9.90 -7.25 -8.96
C THR A 101 8.60 -6.76 -9.58
N TRP A 102 7.94 -5.82 -8.92
CA TRP A 102 6.81 -5.10 -9.46
C TRP A 102 7.05 -3.60 -9.26
N ALA A 103 7.29 -2.89 -10.35
CA ALA A 103 7.72 -1.49 -10.35
C ALA A 103 6.97 -0.70 -11.44
N PRO A 104 5.87 -0.03 -11.10
CA PRO A 104 5.09 0.76 -12.05
C PRO A 104 5.93 1.87 -12.72
N GLY A 105 5.67 2.08 -14.00
CA GLY A 105 6.38 3.09 -14.80
C GLY A 105 7.73 2.63 -15.35
N LEU A 106 8.26 1.47 -14.90
CA LEU A 106 9.51 0.92 -15.41
C LEU A 106 9.28 -0.13 -16.51
N PRO A 107 10.27 -0.37 -17.39
CA PRO A 107 10.16 -1.34 -18.49
C PRO A 107 9.99 -2.78 -17.99
N LEU A 108 9.57 -3.67 -18.89
CA LEU A 108 9.39 -5.10 -18.63
C LEU A 108 10.64 -5.79 -18.07
N GLN A 109 11.81 -5.46 -18.62
CA GLN A 109 13.11 -5.89 -18.13
C GLN A 109 13.88 -4.66 -17.68
N ILE A 110 14.18 -4.60 -16.39
CA ILE A 110 14.93 -3.52 -15.76
C ILE A 110 16.40 -3.94 -15.78
N GLN A 111 17.24 -3.16 -16.45
CA GLN A 111 18.67 -3.43 -16.58
C GLN A 111 19.47 -2.77 -15.46
N ASP A 112 20.60 -3.41 -15.10
CA ASP A 112 21.61 -2.92 -14.18
C ASP A 112 21.09 -2.63 -12.75
N ARG A 113 19.93 -3.21 -12.39
CA ARG A 113 19.28 -3.00 -11.09
C ARG A 113 18.58 -4.24 -10.56
N LEU A 114 18.64 -4.40 -9.22
CA LEU A 114 17.87 -5.38 -8.46
C LEU A 114 17.14 -4.69 -7.30
N VAL A 115 16.02 -5.25 -6.86
CA VAL A 115 15.31 -4.78 -5.67
C VAL A 115 15.62 -5.71 -4.49
N SER A 116 15.97 -5.12 -3.36
CA SER A 116 16.18 -5.80 -2.09
C SER A 116 15.32 -5.22 -0.98
N LYS A 117 15.47 -5.72 0.24
CA LYS A 117 14.81 -5.20 1.44
C LYS A 117 15.03 -3.68 1.66
N ALA A 118 16.19 -3.17 1.24
CA ALA A 118 16.57 -1.75 1.44
C ALA A 118 16.30 -0.86 0.21
N GLY A 119 15.68 -1.38 -0.84
CA GLY A 119 15.43 -0.64 -2.08
C GLY A 119 16.26 -1.16 -3.25
N TRP A 120 16.56 -0.26 -4.20
CA TRP A 120 17.33 -0.58 -5.37
C TRP A 120 18.83 -0.83 -5.06
N ILE A 121 19.37 -1.85 -5.72
CA ILE A 121 20.80 -2.13 -5.78
C ILE A 121 21.22 -1.98 -7.24
N ASP A 122 22.08 -1.01 -7.52
CA ASP A 122 22.65 -0.82 -8.86
C ASP A 122 23.83 -1.79 -9.03
N ARG A 123 23.78 -2.62 -10.10
CA ARG A 123 24.82 -3.58 -10.46
C ARG A 123 24.81 -3.83 -11.96
N GLN A 124 25.89 -3.45 -12.61
CA GLN A 124 26.03 -3.62 -14.05
C GLN A 124 25.93 -5.10 -14.50
N GLY A 125 25.21 -5.34 -15.58
CA GLY A 125 25.06 -6.65 -16.22
C GLY A 125 24.00 -7.56 -15.61
N VAL A 126 23.32 -7.13 -14.55
CA VAL A 126 22.15 -7.86 -14.00
C VAL A 126 20.84 -7.34 -14.57
N SER A 127 19.80 -8.15 -14.50
CA SER A 127 18.47 -7.71 -14.92
C SER A 127 17.38 -8.25 -14.01
N CYS A 128 16.29 -7.49 -13.92
CA CYS A 128 15.12 -7.83 -13.12
C CYS A 128 13.88 -7.85 -14.00
N PHE A 129 13.06 -8.90 -13.89
CA PHE A 129 11.78 -8.95 -14.59
C PHE A 129 10.75 -8.13 -13.83
N ASN A 130 10.13 -7.18 -14.53
CA ASN A 130 9.07 -6.34 -13.98
C ASN A 130 7.69 -6.97 -14.25
N GLN A 131 7.00 -7.34 -13.19
CA GLN A 131 5.67 -7.92 -13.26
C GLN A 131 4.57 -6.87 -13.53
N TYR A 132 4.89 -5.57 -13.40
CA TYR A 132 3.93 -4.51 -13.71
C TYR A 132 3.45 -4.59 -15.16
N ARG A 133 2.16 -4.39 -15.34
CA ARG A 133 1.49 -4.31 -16.65
C ARG A 133 0.95 -2.89 -16.83
N PRO A 134 1.51 -2.07 -17.72
CA PRO A 134 0.92 -0.78 -18.02
C PRO A 134 -0.52 -0.97 -18.55
N PRO A 135 -1.44 -0.09 -18.18
CA PRO A 135 -2.81 -0.16 -18.67
C PRO A 135 -2.83 -0.03 -20.21
N ARG A 136 -3.58 -0.93 -20.85
CA ARG A 136 -3.87 -0.86 -22.28
C ARG A 136 -5.29 -0.35 -22.45
N ILE A 137 -5.46 0.95 -22.22
CA ILE A 137 -6.75 1.62 -22.26
C ILE A 137 -6.81 2.57 -23.45
N LYS A 138 -8.02 2.89 -23.84
CA LYS A 138 -8.31 3.94 -24.80
C LYS A 138 -8.69 5.18 -24.00
N LEU A 139 -8.12 6.32 -24.35
CA LEU A 139 -8.47 7.59 -23.75
C LEU A 139 -9.61 8.23 -24.57
N GLY A 140 -10.59 8.78 -23.89
CA GLY A 140 -11.68 9.50 -24.47
C GLY A 140 -11.43 11.01 -24.52
N ASP A 141 -12.49 11.79 -24.32
CA ASP A 141 -12.47 13.25 -24.25
C ASP A 141 -12.63 13.70 -22.80
N ALA A 142 -11.59 14.31 -22.23
CA ALA A 142 -11.57 14.76 -20.85
C ALA A 142 -12.71 15.74 -20.50
N SER A 143 -13.16 16.56 -21.45
CA SER A 143 -14.25 17.52 -21.24
C SER A 143 -15.62 16.86 -20.97
N LYS A 144 -15.76 15.57 -21.30
CA LYS A 144 -16.99 14.79 -21.10
C LYS A 144 -17.05 14.01 -19.78
N ALA A 145 -16.07 14.15 -18.91
CA ALA A 145 -16.06 13.46 -17.60
C ALA A 145 -17.10 14.00 -16.58
N GLY A 146 -17.89 15.01 -16.96
CA GLY A 146 -18.85 15.70 -16.09
C GLY A 146 -19.70 14.78 -15.22
N PRO A 147 -20.38 13.75 -15.74
CA PRO A 147 -21.25 12.89 -14.92
C PRO A 147 -20.53 12.20 -13.75
N TRP A 148 -19.26 11.82 -13.92
CA TRP A 148 -18.43 11.25 -12.86
C TRP A 148 -17.98 12.32 -11.85
N VAL A 149 -17.56 13.48 -12.34
CA VAL A 149 -17.16 14.62 -11.49
C VAL A 149 -18.34 15.07 -10.62
N ASP A 150 -19.52 15.22 -11.22
CA ASP A 150 -20.77 15.58 -10.54
C ASP A 150 -21.16 14.53 -9.47
N HIS A 151 -20.95 13.25 -9.77
CA HIS A 151 -21.19 12.19 -8.79
C HIS A 151 -20.28 12.33 -7.54
N ILE A 152 -19.00 12.64 -7.75
CA ILE A 152 -18.08 12.86 -6.63
C ILE A 152 -18.50 14.08 -5.81
N HIS A 153 -18.76 15.22 -6.46
CA HIS A 153 -19.19 16.45 -5.79
C HIS A 153 -20.53 16.28 -5.05
N ARG A 154 -21.44 15.49 -5.61
CA ARG A 154 -22.72 15.19 -4.95
C ARG A 154 -22.51 14.31 -3.72
N THR A 155 -21.66 13.30 -3.81
CA THR A 155 -21.45 12.33 -2.73
C THR A 155 -20.53 12.88 -1.64
N TYR A 156 -19.48 13.64 -2.03
CA TYR A 156 -18.43 14.18 -1.14
C TYR A 156 -18.17 15.66 -1.46
N PRO A 157 -19.10 16.57 -1.19
CA PRO A 157 -18.98 17.97 -1.63
C PRO A 157 -17.71 18.67 -1.12
N ASP A 158 -17.35 18.43 0.14
CA ASP A 158 -16.19 19.06 0.77
C ASP A 158 -14.86 18.38 0.42
N ASP A 159 -14.90 17.11 0.03
CA ASP A 159 -13.72 16.26 -0.19
C ASP A 159 -13.45 15.98 -1.69
N ALA A 160 -14.34 16.41 -2.58
CA ALA A 160 -14.33 16.04 -4.00
C ALA A 160 -12.99 16.33 -4.68
N LEU A 161 -12.42 17.50 -4.44
CA LEU A 161 -11.16 17.91 -5.06
C LEU A 161 -9.99 17.02 -4.60
N HIS A 162 -9.96 16.63 -3.31
CA HIS A 162 -8.92 15.74 -2.81
C HIS A 162 -9.05 14.34 -3.39
N ILE A 163 -10.28 13.81 -3.46
CA ILE A 163 -10.58 12.50 -4.08
C ILE A 163 -10.13 12.49 -5.54
N ILE A 164 -10.45 13.54 -6.32
CA ILE A 164 -10.05 13.63 -7.73
C ILE A 164 -8.52 13.69 -7.86
N LYS A 165 -7.83 14.55 -7.10
CA LYS A 165 -6.37 14.69 -7.13
C LYS A 165 -5.66 13.40 -6.74
N TRP A 166 -6.16 12.72 -5.71
CA TRP A 166 -5.60 11.45 -5.26
C TRP A 166 -5.69 10.38 -6.37
N ASN A 167 -6.84 10.26 -7.03
CA ASN A 167 -7.04 9.32 -8.14
C ASN A 167 -6.20 9.72 -9.38
N ALA A 168 -6.16 11.00 -9.73
CA ALA A 168 -5.33 11.50 -10.83
C ALA A 168 -3.84 11.20 -10.61
N GLN A 169 -3.33 11.40 -9.38
CA GLN A 169 -1.96 11.03 -9.01
C GLN A 169 -1.69 9.54 -9.20
N ARG A 170 -2.65 8.66 -8.91
CA ARG A 170 -2.49 7.21 -9.13
C ARG A 170 -2.47 6.85 -10.61
N VAL A 171 -3.22 7.58 -11.44
CA VAL A 171 -3.26 7.37 -12.90
C VAL A 171 -1.99 7.88 -13.56
N GLN A 172 -1.58 9.12 -13.27
CA GLN A 172 -0.44 9.77 -13.92
C GLN A 172 0.91 9.25 -13.44
N PHE A 173 1.03 9.00 -12.13
CA PHE A 173 2.29 8.64 -11.48
C PHE A 173 2.17 7.36 -10.64
N PRO A 174 1.87 6.20 -11.26
CA PRO A 174 1.63 4.96 -10.52
C PRO A 174 2.84 4.46 -9.73
N GLY A 175 4.05 4.89 -10.09
CA GLY A 175 5.30 4.57 -9.40
C GLY A 175 5.66 5.51 -8.25
N VAL A 176 4.86 6.55 -7.99
CA VAL A 176 5.10 7.52 -6.91
C VAL A 176 4.20 7.21 -5.72
N LYS A 177 4.76 7.05 -4.53
CA LYS A 177 3.98 6.81 -3.30
C LYS A 177 3.16 8.05 -2.94
N ILE A 178 1.88 7.84 -2.62
CA ILE A 178 1.08 8.80 -1.84
C ILE A 178 1.19 8.38 -0.37
N ASN A 179 1.63 9.27 0.51
CA ASN A 179 1.88 8.96 1.92
C ASN A 179 0.62 8.98 2.80
N HIS A 180 -0.53 8.74 2.21
CA HIS A 180 -1.79 8.55 2.93
C HIS A 180 -2.77 7.68 2.15
N ALA A 181 -3.61 6.96 2.89
CA ALA A 181 -4.75 6.25 2.37
C ALA A 181 -5.94 7.20 2.18
N LEU A 182 -6.78 6.91 1.20
CA LEU A 182 -8.07 7.57 0.99
C LEU A 182 -9.17 6.72 1.65
N VAL A 183 -9.84 7.26 2.66
CA VAL A 183 -11.00 6.62 3.29
C VAL A 183 -12.27 7.21 2.70
N LEU A 184 -13.09 6.38 2.07
CA LEU A 184 -14.40 6.73 1.53
C LEU A 184 -15.49 6.15 2.44
N GLY A 185 -15.99 6.99 3.34
CA GLY A 185 -17.04 6.62 4.28
C GLY A 185 -18.43 7.13 3.87
N GLY A 186 -19.48 6.53 4.44
CA GLY A 186 -20.87 6.94 4.21
C GLY A 186 -21.81 5.75 4.05
N ALA A 187 -23.12 6.01 4.00
CA ALA A 187 -24.16 4.99 3.94
C ALA A 187 -23.97 4.00 2.76
N GLN A 188 -24.57 2.84 2.87
CA GLN A 188 -24.62 1.86 1.77
C GLN A 188 -25.50 2.40 0.63
N GLY A 189 -25.10 2.14 -0.61
CA GLY A 189 -25.89 2.51 -1.81
C GLY A 189 -25.71 3.94 -2.32
N ILE A 190 -24.77 4.73 -1.78
CA ILE A 190 -24.45 6.09 -2.24
C ILE A 190 -23.46 6.14 -3.41
N GLY A 191 -23.01 4.98 -3.92
CA GLY A 191 -22.16 4.90 -5.12
C GLY A 191 -20.66 4.99 -4.89
N LYS A 192 -20.15 4.63 -3.71
CA LYS A 192 -18.68 4.55 -3.45
C LYS A 192 -17.97 3.66 -4.48
N ASP A 193 -18.55 2.53 -4.83
CA ASP A 193 -18.02 1.59 -5.80
C ASP A 193 -18.15 2.12 -7.23
N THR A 194 -19.25 2.79 -7.52
CA THR A 194 -19.53 3.42 -8.81
C THR A 194 -18.54 4.55 -9.12
N LEU A 195 -18.11 5.30 -8.10
CA LEU A 195 -17.03 6.29 -8.18
C LEU A 195 -15.70 5.65 -8.61
N LEU A 196 -15.35 4.50 -8.05
CA LEU A 196 -14.09 3.81 -8.31
C LEU A 196 -14.09 3.01 -9.62
N HIS A 197 -15.26 2.77 -10.24
CA HIS A 197 -15.37 1.97 -11.46
C HIS A 197 -14.51 2.52 -12.62
N PRO A 198 -14.61 3.78 -13.06
CA PRO A 198 -13.76 4.31 -14.12
C PRO A 198 -12.29 4.48 -13.71
N VAL A 199 -12.00 4.65 -12.41
CA VAL A 199 -10.62 4.68 -11.91
C VAL A 199 -9.95 3.33 -12.10
N ARG A 200 -10.67 2.22 -11.83
CA ARG A 200 -10.19 0.85 -12.11
C ARG A 200 -9.87 0.65 -13.59
N TYR A 201 -10.68 1.20 -14.48
CA TYR A 201 -10.40 1.20 -15.91
C TYR A 201 -9.11 1.98 -16.21
N ALA A 202 -8.96 3.21 -15.67
CA ALA A 202 -7.84 4.10 -15.94
C ALA A 202 -6.48 3.53 -15.50
N VAL A 203 -6.39 2.93 -14.32
CA VAL A 203 -5.15 2.27 -13.86
C VAL A 203 -4.93 0.87 -14.44
N GLY A 204 -5.93 0.30 -15.11
CA GLY A 204 -5.97 -1.07 -15.60
C GLY A 204 -6.46 -2.05 -14.52
N PRO A 205 -7.40 -2.96 -14.87
CA PRO A 205 -8.09 -3.82 -13.89
C PRO A 205 -7.15 -4.74 -13.10
N TYR A 206 -6.00 -5.10 -13.66
CA TYR A 206 -4.97 -5.91 -12.99
C TYR A 206 -4.04 -5.11 -12.08
N ASN A 207 -4.15 -3.81 -12.06
CA ASN A 207 -3.44 -2.90 -11.15
C ASN A 207 -4.36 -2.34 -10.05
N PHE A 208 -5.66 -2.64 -10.11
CA PHE A 208 -6.64 -2.31 -9.09
C PHE A 208 -7.07 -3.59 -8.39
N LEU A 209 -6.52 -3.82 -7.21
CA LEU A 209 -6.79 -5.04 -6.45
C LEU A 209 -7.72 -4.75 -5.28
N GLU A 210 -8.44 -5.76 -4.86
CA GLU A 210 -9.38 -5.68 -3.75
C GLU A 210 -9.05 -6.74 -2.69
N THR A 211 -9.17 -6.35 -1.44
CA THR A 211 -8.94 -7.21 -0.30
C THR A 211 -9.89 -6.87 0.85
N SER A 212 -9.89 -7.69 1.89
CA SER A 212 -10.58 -7.42 3.14
C SER A 212 -9.58 -7.26 4.28
N PRO A 213 -9.94 -6.62 5.42
CA PRO A 213 -9.07 -6.50 6.58
C PRO A 213 -8.52 -7.85 7.07
N VAL A 214 -9.36 -8.88 7.11
CA VAL A 214 -8.97 -10.25 7.51
C VAL A 214 -7.89 -10.83 6.58
N ARG A 215 -8.02 -10.62 5.26
CA ARG A 215 -7.02 -11.10 4.30
C ARG A 215 -5.72 -10.31 4.38
N MET A 216 -5.78 -9.02 4.72
CA MET A 216 -4.57 -8.21 4.90
C MET A 216 -3.71 -8.69 6.07
N LEU A 217 -4.32 -9.16 7.15
CA LEU A 217 -3.62 -9.72 8.30
C LEU A 217 -3.09 -11.15 8.06
N GLY A 218 -3.43 -11.75 6.92
CA GLY A 218 -2.93 -13.05 6.53
C GLY A 218 -1.45 -13.02 6.10
N ARG A 219 -0.84 -14.20 6.08
CA ARG A 219 0.57 -14.36 5.70
C ARG A 219 0.86 -13.95 4.25
N PHE A 220 -0.05 -14.29 3.31
CA PHE A 220 0.15 -14.05 1.89
C PHE A 220 -0.38 -12.69 1.48
N ASN A 221 0.46 -11.90 0.82
CA ASN A 221 0.16 -10.51 0.49
C ASN A 221 0.44 -10.13 -0.99
N PRO A 222 0.04 -10.94 -1.99
CA PRO A 222 0.22 -10.60 -3.41
C PRO A 222 -0.48 -9.29 -3.79
N PHE A 223 -1.45 -8.83 -2.99
CA PHE A 223 -2.14 -7.56 -3.16
C PHE A 223 -1.23 -6.32 -2.98
N ALA A 224 -0.02 -6.48 -2.44
CA ALA A 224 0.99 -5.40 -2.40
C ALA A 224 1.43 -4.94 -3.81
N GLN A 225 1.19 -5.76 -4.84
CA GLN A 225 1.44 -5.46 -6.24
C GLN A 225 0.24 -4.75 -6.89
N ALA A 226 -0.21 -3.67 -6.30
CA ALA A 226 -1.31 -2.88 -6.82
C ALA A 226 -0.94 -1.40 -6.96
N VAL A 227 -1.43 -0.74 -8.02
CA VAL A 227 -1.42 0.72 -8.11
C VAL A 227 -2.43 1.28 -7.12
N ILE A 228 -3.62 0.68 -7.08
CA ILE A 228 -4.64 0.96 -6.08
C ILE A 228 -5.06 -0.36 -5.42
N LEU A 229 -4.94 -0.40 -4.11
CA LEU A 229 -5.45 -1.47 -3.26
C LEU A 229 -6.69 -0.97 -2.53
N ARG A 230 -7.85 -1.53 -2.86
CA ARG A 230 -9.08 -1.27 -2.15
C ARG A 230 -9.27 -2.27 -1.02
N VAL A 231 -9.42 -1.77 0.19
CA VAL A 231 -9.82 -2.54 1.36
C VAL A 231 -11.31 -2.37 1.55
N ASN A 232 -12.04 -3.44 1.24
CA ASN A 232 -13.50 -3.45 1.26
C ASN A 232 -14.03 -3.69 2.67
N GLU A 233 -15.10 -2.95 2.99
CA GLU A 233 -15.87 -3.18 4.21
C GLU A 233 -14.98 -3.32 5.45
N ALA A 234 -14.35 -2.21 5.83
CA ALA A 234 -13.83 -2.08 7.19
C ALA A 234 -15.03 -2.07 8.17
N ARG A 235 -15.80 -3.15 8.13
CA ARG A 235 -16.96 -3.42 8.93
C ARG A 235 -16.62 -4.54 9.90
N ASP A 236 -17.04 -4.35 11.13
CA ASP A 236 -17.09 -5.41 12.14
C ASP A 236 -15.90 -6.37 11.97
N LEU A 237 -14.73 -5.89 12.38
CA LEU A 237 -13.54 -6.70 12.35
C LEU A 237 -13.71 -7.95 13.23
N GLY A 238 -14.88 -8.09 13.86
CA GLY A 238 -15.37 -9.24 14.59
C GLY A 238 -14.30 -9.84 15.50
N GLU A 239 -13.65 -10.86 14.97
CA GLU A 239 -12.49 -11.51 15.60
C GLU A 239 -11.16 -10.76 15.33
N VAL A 240 -11.13 -9.76 14.43
CA VAL A 240 -9.93 -9.00 14.10
C VAL A 240 -9.88 -7.74 14.94
N ASN A 241 -8.84 -7.62 15.74
CA ASN A 241 -8.59 -6.41 16.50
C ASN A 241 -8.34 -5.22 15.55
N ARG A 242 -9.17 -4.17 15.64
CA ARG A 242 -9.06 -2.95 14.82
C ARG A 242 -7.72 -2.21 15.02
N PHE A 243 -7.09 -2.40 16.17
CA PHE A 243 -5.76 -1.86 16.47
C PHE A 243 -4.68 -2.61 15.67
N ASP A 244 -4.76 -3.94 15.63
CA ASP A 244 -3.83 -4.78 14.85
C ASP A 244 -3.96 -4.49 13.37
N PHE A 245 -5.18 -4.26 12.86
CA PHE A 245 -5.40 -3.84 11.49
C PHE A 245 -4.76 -2.48 11.17
N TYR A 246 -4.98 -1.48 12.05
CA TYR A 246 -4.35 -0.16 11.89
C TYR A 246 -2.82 -0.26 11.89
N ASP A 247 -2.25 -1.00 12.83
CA ASP A 247 -0.81 -1.19 12.93
C ASP A 247 -0.22 -1.90 11.70
N HIS A 248 -0.95 -2.84 11.14
CA HIS A 248 -0.52 -3.56 9.94
C HIS A 248 -0.64 -2.72 8.66
N ILE A 249 -1.76 -2.00 8.48
CA ILE A 249 -2.04 -1.26 7.25
C ILE A 249 -1.15 -0.03 7.08
N LYS A 250 -0.63 0.54 8.15
CA LYS A 250 0.18 1.78 8.10
C LYS A 250 1.42 1.66 7.22
N ASP A 251 2.02 0.46 7.09
CA ASP A 251 3.14 0.21 6.20
C ASP A 251 2.75 0.30 4.72
N TYR A 252 1.48 0.01 4.40
CA TYR A 252 0.93 0.16 3.05
C TYR A 252 0.44 1.60 2.78
N CYS A 253 0.06 2.35 3.81
CA CYS A 253 -0.46 3.72 3.67
C CYS A 253 0.63 4.74 3.39
N ALA A 254 1.82 4.61 3.99
CA ALA A 254 2.89 5.59 3.88
C ALA A 254 4.28 4.95 3.84
N ALA A 255 5.26 5.63 3.26
CA ALA A 255 6.67 5.31 3.37
C ALA A 255 7.32 6.11 4.53
N PRO A 256 8.35 5.58 5.24
CA PRO A 256 8.87 4.22 5.15
C PRO A 256 7.87 3.15 5.64
N PRO A 257 8.05 1.87 5.20
CA PRO A 257 9.17 1.30 4.45
C PRO A 257 9.14 1.63 2.95
N THR A 258 10.33 1.70 2.33
CA THR A 258 10.46 1.97 0.88
C THR A 258 10.16 0.76 0.00
N THR A 259 10.27 -0.43 0.57
CA THR A 259 9.94 -1.70 -0.08
C THR A 259 9.07 -2.55 0.82
N LEU A 260 8.22 -3.35 0.19
CA LEU A 260 7.39 -4.34 0.86
C LEU A 260 7.84 -5.75 0.48
N PRO A 261 7.93 -6.70 1.44
CA PRO A 261 8.08 -8.10 1.11
C PRO A 261 6.79 -8.62 0.49
N VAL A 262 6.90 -9.41 -0.57
CA VAL A 262 5.77 -10.14 -1.15
C VAL A 262 5.96 -11.63 -0.87
N GLU A 263 5.00 -12.19 -0.17
CA GLU A 263 4.90 -13.64 0.05
C GLU A 263 3.71 -14.18 -0.74
N ASP A 264 3.96 -15.18 -1.57
CA ASP A 264 2.94 -15.89 -2.30
C ASP A 264 3.17 -17.41 -2.22
N LYS A 265 2.13 -18.18 -2.45
CA LYS A 265 2.18 -19.62 -2.29
C LYS A 265 3.14 -20.26 -3.31
N TYR A 266 4.08 -21.06 -2.83
CA TYR A 266 5.10 -21.75 -3.65
C TYR A 266 6.10 -20.85 -4.39
N ILE A 267 6.19 -19.58 -4.02
CA ILE A 267 7.14 -18.62 -4.58
C ILE A 267 8.03 -18.13 -3.44
N PRO A 268 9.38 -18.14 -3.57
CA PRO A 268 10.25 -17.50 -2.60
C PRO A 268 9.90 -16.03 -2.43
N GLN A 269 9.97 -15.53 -1.21
CA GLN A 269 9.76 -14.12 -0.91
C GLN A 269 10.65 -13.22 -1.79
N TYR A 270 10.07 -12.16 -2.31
CA TYR A 270 10.78 -11.12 -3.04
C TYR A 270 10.29 -9.73 -2.60
N TYR A 271 10.97 -8.69 -3.06
CA TYR A 271 10.65 -7.31 -2.65
C TYR A 271 10.10 -6.50 -3.81
N VAL A 272 9.14 -5.64 -3.49
CA VAL A 272 8.57 -4.66 -4.42
C VAL A 272 8.68 -3.26 -3.82
N LEU A 273 8.65 -2.24 -4.67
CA LEU A 273 8.59 -0.86 -4.18
C LEU A 273 7.27 -0.61 -3.48
N ASN A 274 7.31 0.09 -2.34
CA ASN A 274 6.11 0.52 -1.64
C ASN A 274 5.49 1.74 -2.33
N VAL A 275 4.76 1.50 -3.40
CA VAL A 275 4.09 2.55 -4.18
C VAL A 275 2.56 2.38 -4.20
N VAL A 276 2.05 1.36 -3.52
CA VAL A 276 0.61 1.08 -3.46
C VAL A 276 -0.17 2.26 -2.89
N GLY A 277 -1.23 2.69 -3.58
CA GLY A 277 -2.22 3.62 -3.05
C GLY A 277 -3.33 2.83 -2.37
N VAL A 278 -3.63 3.14 -1.11
CA VAL A 278 -4.68 2.43 -0.36
C VAL A 278 -5.97 3.23 -0.37
N VAL A 279 -7.07 2.58 -0.75
CA VAL A 279 -8.44 3.09 -0.60
C VAL A 279 -9.18 2.19 0.38
N ILE A 280 -9.74 2.78 1.42
CA ILE A 280 -10.57 2.06 2.41
C ILE A 280 -12.02 2.49 2.21
N THR A 281 -12.93 1.53 2.01
CA THR A 281 -14.37 1.83 1.98
C THR A 281 -15.04 1.32 3.25
N THR A 282 -15.88 2.17 3.86
CA THR A 282 -16.61 1.81 5.08
C THR A 282 -18.02 2.40 5.08
N ASN A 283 -18.96 1.70 5.69
CA ASN A 283 -20.31 2.18 5.91
C ASN A 283 -20.52 2.60 7.38
N HIS A 284 -19.53 2.40 8.24
CA HIS A 284 -19.60 2.59 9.68
C HIS A 284 -18.58 3.62 10.14
N LYS A 285 -19.04 4.69 10.77
CA LYS A 285 -18.19 5.78 11.26
C LYS A 285 -17.52 5.41 12.58
N THR A 286 -18.24 4.69 13.43
CA THR A 286 -17.82 4.35 14.79
C THR A 286 -17.08 3.03 14.89
N ASP A 287 -17.51 2.03 14.10
CA ASP A 287 -17.04 0.64 14.22
C ASP A 287 -16.18 0.19 13.00
N GLY A 288 -15.94 1.12 12.06
CA GLY A 288 -15.27 0.80 10.81
C GLY A 288 -13.76 0.72 10.95
N ILE A 289 -13.10 1.83 11.20
CA ILE A 289 -11.64 1.94 11.31
C ILE A 289 -11.24 2.58 12.64
N TYR A 290 -10.11 2.14 13.17
CA TYR A 290 -9.46 2.82 14.29
C TYR A 290 -8.50 3.88 13.77
N LEU A 291 -8.56 5.10 14.33
CA LEU A 291 -7.59 6.16 14.07
C LEU A 291 -7.17 6.76 15.41
N PRO A 292 -5.87 6.73 15.75
CA PRO A 292 -5.37 7.45 16.93
C PRO A 292 -5.33 8.96 16.65
N ASN A 293 -5.24 9.75 17.71
CA ASN A 293 -5.24 11.22 17.62
C ASN A 293 -4.01 11.82 16.92
N ASP A 294 -2.93 11.06 16.78
CA ASP A 294 -1.71 11.42 16.08
C ASP A 294 -1.63 10.82 14.66
N ASP A 295 -2.73 10.22 14.17
CA ASP A 295 -2.76 9.66 12.83
C ASP A 295 -2.53 10.75 11.77
N ARG A 296 -1.64 10.44 10.84
CA ARG A 296 -1.22 11.30 9.73
C ARG A 296 -1.19 10.57 8.40
N ARG A 297 -1.86 9.40 8.33
CA ARG A 297 -1.81 8.50 7.19
C ARG A 297 -3.16 8.26 6.54
N HIS A 298 -4.23 8.86 7.05
CA HIS A 298 -5.56 8.67 6.51
C HIS A 298 -6.21 10.01 6.19
N TYR A 299 -6.63 10.18 4.95
CA TYR A 299 -7.58 11.21 4.55
C TYR A 299 -8.98 10.63 4.62
N VAL A 300 -9.85 11.19 5.47
CA VAL A 300 -11.20 10.67 5.68
C VAL A 300 -12.21 11.56 4.98
N ALA A 301 -12.74 11.10 3.85
CA ALA A 301 -13.90 11.67 3.21
C ALA A 301 -15.16 10.96 3.73
N TRP A 302 -16.12 11.74 4.23
CA TRP A 302 -17.36 11.19 4.76
C TRP A 302 -18.58 11.80 4.08
N SER A 303 -19.41 10.94 3.48
CA SER A 303 -20.66 11.33 2.86
C SER A 303 -21.82 11.28 3.85
N ASN A 304 -22.58 12.35 3.90
CA ASN A 304 -23.86 12.41 4.63
C ASN A 304 -25.06 12.02 3.75
N CYS A 305 -24.81 11.66 2.48
CA CYS A 305 -25.87 11.18 1.59
C CYS A 305 -26.41 9.83 2.07
N VAL A 306 -27.69 9.62 1.80
CA VAL A 306 -28.39 8.35 1.99
C VAL A 306 -28.82 7.78 0.64
N LYS A 307 -29.19 6.51 0.58
CA LYS A 307 -29.58 5.82 -0.65
C LYS A 307 -30.70 6.53 -1.39
N GLU A 308 -31.62 7.11 -0.65
CA GLU A 308 -32.83 7.81 -1.11
C GLU A 308 -32.53 9.12 -1.87
N ASP A 309 -31.32 9.69 -1.68
CA ASP A 309 -30.87 10.87 -2.42
C ASP A 309 -30.58 10.55 -3.89
N PHE A 310 -30.51 9.28 -4.25
CA PHE A 310 -30.16 8.79 -5.58
C PHE A 310 -31.30 7.97 -6.18
N THR A 311 -31.99 8.51 -7.17
CA THR A 311 -33.12 7.83 -7.86
C THR A 311 -32.61 6.70 -8.77
N GLU A 312 -33.50 5.78 -9.14
CA GLU A 312 -33.18 4.78 -10.17
C GLU A 312 -32.75 5.41 -11.50
N ASP A 313 -33.39 6.52 -11.88
CA ASP A 313 -33.06 7.26 -13.11
C ASP A 313 -31.66 7.86 -13.07
N TYR A 314 -31.23 8.34 -11.89
CA TYR A 314 -29.87 8.80 -11.66
C TYR A 314 -28.85 7.67 -11.93
N TRP A 315 -29.08 6.49 -11.38
CA TRP A 315 -28.19 5.34 -11.59
C TRP A 315 -28.20 4.88 -13.04
N LYS A 316 -29.38 4.82 -13.69
CA LYS A 316 -29.47 4.48 -15.12
C LYS A 316 -28.66 5.42 -16.00
N LYS A 317 -28.70 6.73 -15.73
CA LYS A 317 -27.92 7.73 -16.47
C LYS A 317 -26.43 7.57 -16.23
N LEU A 318 -25.99 7.43 -14.99
CA LEU A 318 -24.57 7.29 -14.66
C LEU A 318 -23.97 5.99 -15.23
N TRP A 319 -24.67 4.86 -15.11
CA TRP A 319 -24.24 3.60 -15.71
C TRP A 319 -24.31 3.62 -17.24
N GLY A 320 -25.35 4.26 -17.81
CA GLY A 320 -25.44 4.50 -19.25
C GLY A 320 -24.26 5.30 -19.78
N PHE A 321 -23.83 6.33 -19.06
CA PHE A 321 -22.62 7.07 -19.38
C PHE A 321 -21.36 6.16 -19.38
N TYR A 322 -21.19 5.28 -18.37
CA TYR A 322 -20.02 4.39 -18.33
C TYR A 322 -20.03 3.34 -19.43
N GLU A 323 -21.18 2.71 -19.70
CA GLU A 323 -21.29 1.53 -20.56
C GLU A 323 -21.53 1.87 -22.03
N ASN A 324 -22.30 2.94 -22.31
CA ASN A 324 -22.79 3.24 -23.66
C ASN A 324 -22.16 4.49 -24.28
N GLU A 325 -21.60 5.40 -23.47
CA GLU A 325 -21.07 6.70 -23.93
C GLU A 325 -19.54 6.80 -23.79
N ASN A 326 -18.85 5.67 -23.59
CA ASN A 326 -17.40 5.62 -23.32
C ASN A 326 -16.97 6.41 -22.07
N GLY A 327 -17.82 6.50 -21.05
CA GLY A 327 -17.58 7.30 -19.87
C GLY A 327 -16.30 6.93 -19.11
N CYS A 328 -15.96 5.64 -19.04
CA CYS A 328 -14.69 5.22 -18.45
C CYS A 328 -13.47 5.75 -19.22
N GLU A 329 -13.55 5.84 -20.55
CA GLU A 329 -12.50 6.42 -21.41
C GLU A 329 -12.38 7.93 -21.19
N HIS A 330 -13.51 8.63 -21.04
CA HIS A 330 -13.56 10.07 -20.74
C HIS A 330 -12.97 10.39 -19.37
N VAL A 331 -13.32 9.63 -18.34
CA VAL A 331 -12.76 9.79 -16.99
C VAL A 331 -11.28 9.47 -16.98
N ALA A 332 -10.83 8.44 -17.72
CA ALA A 332 -9.39 8.11 -17.81
C ALA A 332 -8.62 9.27 -18.47
N ALA A 333 -9.14 9.90 -19.53
CA ALA A 333 -8.55 11.09 -20.14
C ALA A 333 -8.50 12.25 -19.13
N TYR A 334 -9.60 12.53 -18.45
CA TYR A 334 -9.70 13.60 -17.45
C TYR A 334 -8.66 13.43 -16.32
N LEU A 335 -8.55 12.22 -15.76
CA LEU A 335 -7.57 11.92 -14.71
C LEU A 335 -6.11 12.01 -15.21
N THR A 336 -5.86 11.66 -16.49
CA THR A 336 -4.53 11.74 -17.11
C THR A 336 -4.12 13.20 -17.37
N GLU A 337 -5.05 14.09 -17.67
CA GLU A 337 -4.81 15.49 -17.99
C GLU A 337 -4.98 16.43 -16.78
N TYR A 338 -5.46 15.91 -15.64
CA TYR A 338 -5.76 16.71 -14.46
C TYR A 338 -4.51 17.41 -13.91
N ASP A 339 -4.63 18.72 -13.60
CA ASP A 339 -3.54 19.50 -13.01
C ASP A 339 -3.25 19.07 -11.56
N LEU A 340 -2.08 18.53 -11.33
CA LEU A 340 -1.58 18.10 -10.03
C LEU A 340 -0.57 19.06 -9.41
N SER A 341 -0.37 20.26 -9.96
CA SER A 341 0.61 21.25 -9.46
C SER A 341 0.42 21.61 -7.98
N THR A 342 -0.79 21.49 -7.47
CA THR A 342 -1.14 21.77 -6.06
C THR A 342 -1.28 20.51 -5.20
N PHE A 343 -0.94 19.31 -5.72
CA PHE A 343 -1.00 18.07 -4.97
C PHE A 343 0.40 17.57 -4.62
N ASN A 344 0.71 17.51 -3.33
CA ASN A 344 1.97 16.94 -2.86
C ASN A 344 1.71 15.53 -2.30
N PRO A 345 2.11 14.45 -3.01
CA PRO A 345 1.90 13.08 -2.56
C PRO A 345 2.66 12.72 -1.28
N ASN A 346 3.71 13.48 -0.94
CA ASN A 346 4.51 13.25 0.27
C ASN A 346 3.98 13.98 1.51
N ALA A 347 3.05 14.93 1.33
CA ALA A 347 2.48 15.67 2.44
C ALA A 347 1.57 14.81 3.32
N HIS A 348 1.46 15.15 4.57
CA HIS A 348 0.40 14.62 5.44
C HIS A 348 -0.94 15.14 4.93
N PRO A 349 -1.99 14.30 4.92
CA PRO A 349 -3.32 14.74 4.53
C PRO A 349 -3.86 15.74 5.56
N PRO A 350 -4.70 16.70 5.14
CA PRO A 350 -5.45 17.51 6.07
C PRO A 350 -6.41 16.64 6.90
N GLN A 351 -6.54 16.97 8.17
CA GLN A 351 -7.51 16.33 9.06
C GLN A 351 -8.90 16.92 8.79
N THR A 352 -9.82 16.09 8.33
CA THR A 352 -11.20 16.47 8.03
C THR A 352 -12.07 16.47 9.28
N PRO A 353 -13.25 17.11 9.28
CA PRO A 353 -14.21 16.97 10.38
C PRO A 353 -14.55 15.51 10.69
N ALA A 354 -14.71 14.68 9.67
CA ALA A 354 -14.98 13.25 9.84
C ALA A 354 -13.81 12.50 10.48
N TRP A 355 -12.57 12.88 10.17
CA TRP A 355 -11.40 12.34 10.84
C TRP A 355 -11.46 12.61 12.35
N HIS A 356 -11.75 13.86 12.76
CA HIS A 356 -11.87 14.24 14.17
C HIS A 356 -12.99 13.45 14.88
N GLU A 357 -14.14 13.30 14.24
CA GLU A 357 -15.25 12.52 14.82
C GLU A 357 -14.88 11.06 15.04
N ILE A 358 -14.21 10.41 14.08
CA ILE A 358 -13.75 9.02 14.22
C ILE A 358 -12.74 8.92 15.36
N VAL A 359 -11.77 9.83 15.47
CA VAL A 359 -10.79 9.83 16.56
C VAL A 359 -11.47 9.97 17.92
N ILE A 360 -12.44 10.87 18.05
CA ILE A 360 -13.19 11.07 19.31
C ILE A 360 -13.92 9.79 19.72
N VAL A 361 -14.64 9.16 18.80
CA VAL A 361 -15.40 7.94 19.08
C VAL A 361 -14.50 6.74 19.36
N ASN A 362 -13.33 6.69 18.74
CA ASN A 362 -12.39 5.59 18.88
C ASN A 362 -11.44 5.70 20.08
N ARG A 363 -11.60 6.70 20.93
CA ARG A 363 -10.87 6.74 22.20
C ARG A 363 -11.10 5.43 22.95
N ALA A 364 -10.02 4.81 23.40
CA ALA A 364 -10.17 3.63 24.25
C ALA A 364 -11.05 4.01 25.46
N PRO A 365 -11.94 3.14 25.95
CA PRO A 365 -12.79 3.46 27.09
C PRO A 365 -12.01 4.09 28.25
N GLU A 366 -10.82 3.57 28.53
CA GLU A 366 -9.95 4.09 29.58
C GLU A 366 -9.31 5.47 29.25
N GLU A 367 -9.18 5.85 27.98
CA GLU A 367 -8.76 7.20 27.59
C GLU A 367 -9.90 8.19 27.75
N ALA A 368 -11.13 7.78 27.39
CA ALA A 368 -12.32 8.58 27.63
C ALA A 368 -12.54 8.81 29.12
N GLU A 369 -12.43 7.75 29.94
CA GLU A 369 -12.54 7.84 31.39
C GLU A 369 -11.43 8.73 32.00
N LEU A 370 -10.20 8.68 31.49
CA LEU A 370 -9.11 9.57 31.92
C LEU A 370 -9.36 11.02 31.52
N ALA A 371 -9.88 11.26 30.31
CA ALA A 371 -10.26 12.62 29.88
C ALA A 371 -11.37 13.19 30.76
N ASP A 372 -12.42 12.41 31.02
CA ASP A 372 -13.54 12.81 31.91
C ASP A 372 -13.06 13.10 33.34
N LEU A 373 -12.07 12.33 33.83
CA LEU A 373 -11.44 12.59 35.13
C LEU A 373 -10.63 13.88 35.15
N ILE A 374 -9.92 14.19 34.09
CA ILE A 374 -9.13 15.42 33.93
C ILE A 374 -10.09 16.61 33.86
N ASP A 375 -11.18 16.53 33.09
CA ASP A 375 -12.24 17.54 33.03
C ASP A 375 -12.88 17.76 34.41
N LYS A 376 -13.20 16.68 35.14
CA LYS A 376 -13.73 16.71 36.51
C LYS A 376 -12.76 17.41 37.48
N LEU A 377 -11.46 17.30 37.25
CA LEU A 377 -10.40 18.00 37.99
C LEU A 377 -10.19 19.47 37.55
N GLY A 378 -10.91 19.93 36.52
CA GLY A 378 -10.86 21.31 36.02
C GLY A 378 -9.61 21.60 35.15
N ASP A 379 -9.16 20.64 34.38
CA ASP A 379 -7.99 20.77 33.45
C ASP A 379 -6.76 21.40 34.11
N PRO A 380 -6.25 20.84 35.20
CA PRO A 380 -5.17 21.48 35.96
C PRO A 380 -3.88 21.53 35.12
N ASP A 381 -3.04 22.57 35.32
CA ASP A 381 -1.74 22.68 34.65
C ASP A 381 -0.83 21.48 34.90
N THR A 382 -1.02 20.78 36.05
CA THR A 382 -0.29 19.56 36.41
C THR A 382 -1.18 18.59 37.17
N LEU A 383 -0.93 17.31 36.96
CA LEU A 383 -1.60 16.23 37.70
C LEU A 383 -0.62 15.10 38.04
N THR A 384 -1.03 14.27 38.98
CA THR A 384 -0.32 13.05 39.38
C THR A 384 -1.25 11.85 39.27
N LEU A 385 -0.69 10.65 39.17
CA LEU A 385 -1.48 9.42 39.16
C LEU A 385 -2.30 9.25 40.47
N ALA A 386 -1.76 9.73 41.60
CA ALA A 386 -2.49 9.71 42.89
C ALA A 386 -3.75 10.59 42.86
N GLN A 387 -3.68 11.78 42.21
CA GLN A 387 -4.87 12.65 42.07
C GLN A 387 -5.94 12.03 41.18
N LEU A 388 -5.50 11.45 40.04
CA LEU A 388 -6.41 10.73 39.13
C LEU A 388 -7.09 9.55 39.87
N THR A 389 -6.31 8.76 40.60
CA THR A 389 -6.85 7.62 41.34
C THR A 389 -7.81 8.06 42.45
N ALA A 390 -7.56 9.21 43.11
CA ALA A 390 -8.45 9.76 44.16
C ALA A 390 -9.77 10.33 43.58
N ALA A 391 -9.75 10.80 42.34
CA ALA A 391 -10.93 11.32 41.63
C ALA A 391 -11.72 10.23 40.89
N ALA A 392 -11.10 9.07 40.66
CA ALA A 392 -11.68 7.96 39.90
C ALA A 392 -12.72 7.17 40.72
N GLU A 393 -13.64 6.54 40.00
CA GLU A 393 -14.68 5.67 40.54
C GLU A 393 -14.72 4.33 39.80
N GLY A 394 -15.21 3.27 40.41
CA GLY A 394 -15.45 1.97 39.78
C GLY A 394 -14.20 1.33 39.15
N GLY A 395 -14.33 0.82 37.93
CA GLY A 395 -13.29 0.10 37.19
C GLY A 395 -12.03 0.93 36.88
N THR A 396 -12.19 2.25 36.80
CA THR A 396 -11.06 3.16 36.54
C THR A 396 -10.05 3.17 37.69
N VAL A 397 -10.50 3.03 38.92
CA VAL A 397 -9.61 2.88 40.10
C VAL A 397 -8.75 1.63 39.95
N GLU A 398 -9.39 0.50 39.61
CA GLU A 398 -8.71 -0.78 39.42
C GLU A 398 -7.69 -0.69 38.25
N TYR A 399 -8.07 -0.04 37.17
CA TYR A 399 -7.21 0.20 36.02
C TYR A 399 -5.96 1.01 36.40
N LEU A 400 -6.11 2.14 37.10
CA LEU A 400 -5.01 3.02 37.52
C LEU A 400 -4.09 2.36 38.57
N MET A 401 -4.62 1.52 39.44
CA MET A 401 -3.86 0.83 40.48
C MET A 401 -3.15 -0.42 39.98
N ASN A 402 -3.55 -0.99 38.83
CA ASN A 402 -2.98 -2.22 38.31
C ASN A 402 -1.59 -1.97 37.71
N ARG A 403 -0.58 -2.61 38.28
CA ARG A 403 0.83 -2.50 37.84
C ARG A 403 1.04 -2.90 36.37
N LYS A 404 0.21 -3.78 35.81
CA LYS A 404 0.29 -4.17 34.39
C LYS A 404 0.03 -2.99 33.46
N ASN A 405 -0.75 -2.02 33.90
CA ASN A 405 -1.16 -0.85 33.10
C ASN A 405 -0.18 0.33 33.22
N TRP A 406 0.75 0.31 34.16
CA TRP A 406 1.67 1.43 34.42
C TRP A 406 2.52 1.84 33.22
N ARG A 407 2.75 0.95 32.28
CA ARG A 407 3.44 1.30 31.01
C ARG A 407 2.52 1.98 30.01
N ALA A 408 1.23 1.70 30.06
CA ALA A 408 0.24 2.27 29.12
C ALA A 408 -0.28 3.64 29.59
N ILE A 409 -0.35 3.88 30.91
CA ILE A 409 -0.91 5.12 31.51
C ILE A 409 -0.20 6.38 30.98
N PRO A 410 1.15 6.49 30.93
CA PRO A 410 1.82 7.67 30.37
C PRO A 410 1.39 7.98 28.93
N HIS A 411 1.29 6.98 28.07
CA HIS A 411 0.86 7.15 26.68
C HIS A 411 -0.60 7.62 26.59
N ARG A 412 -1.47 7.09 27.46
CA ARG A 412 -2.88 7.51 27.50
C ARG A 412 -3.05 8.93 28.02
N LEU A 413 -2.23 9.34 29.00
CA LEU A 413 -2.18 10.73 29.46
C LEU A 413 -1.63 11.67 28.38
N GLU A 414 -0.68 11.20 27.56
CA GLU A 414 -0.19 11.95 26.42
C GLU A 414 -1.30 12.15 25.38
N SER A 415 -2.14 11.14 25.13
CA SER A 415 -3.36 11.26 24.32
C SER A 415 -4.37 12.25 24.90
N CYS A 416 -4.40 12.43 26.22
CA CYS A 416 -5.17 13.45 26.92
C CYS A 416 -4.44 14.79 27.09
N HIS A 417 -3.41 15.04 26.29
CA HIS A 417 -2.62 16.28 26.30
C HIS A 417 -1.77 16.53 27.53
N TYR A 418 -1.38 15.49 28.29
CA TYR A 418 -0.49 15.60 29.44
C TYR A 418 0.79 14.81 29.24
N VAL A 419 1.93 15.47 29.40
CA VAL A 419 3.28 14.88 29.24
C VAL A 419 4.02 14.83 30.58
N SER A 420 4.83 13.79 30.79
CA SER A 420 5.64 13.68 31.99
C SER A 420 6.68 14.78 32.08
N VAL A 421 6.86 15.35 33.29
CA VAL A 421 7.88 16.35 33.57
C VAL A 421 8.93 15.73 34.49
N PRO A 422 10.14 15.39 33.98
CA PRO A 422 11.19 14.77 34.79
C PRO A 422 11.78 15.77 35.79
N ASN A 423 12.11 15.30 37.02
CA ASN A 423 12.84 16.06 38.01
C ASN A 423 14.35 15.81 37.82
N LYS A 424 15.03 16.76 37.16
CA LYS A 424 16.48 16.65 36.88
C LYS A 424 17.37 16.66 38.12
N ASP A 425 16.82 17.08 39.27
CA ASP A 425 17.56 17.18 40.54
C ASP A 425 17.47 15.85 41.32
N ALA A 426 16.68 14.87 40.87
CA ALA A 426 16.53 13.56 41.49
C ALA A 426 17.08 12.43 40.59
N LYS A 427 17.75 11.44 41.19
CA LYS A 427 18.35 10.31 40.48
C LYS A 427 17.33 9.44 39.72
N ASP A 428 16.10 9.38 40.20
CA ASP A 428 14.98 8.61 39.66
C ASP A 428 14.01 9.47 38.86
N GLU A 429 14.37 10.74 38.59
CA GLU A 429 13.57 11.73 37.88
C GLU A 429 12.17 11.98 38.47
N MET A 430 11.87 11.44 39.67
CA MET A 430 10.57 11.59 40.33
C MET A 430 10.52 12.82 41.22
N TRP A 431 9.31 13.31 41.40
CA TRP A 431 8.99 14.41 42.30
C TRP A 431 8.50 13.88 43.65
N LYS A 432 8.77 14.61 44.73
CA LYS A 432 8.19 14.30 46.04
C LYS A 432 6.94 15.16 46.22
N CYS A 433 5.76 14.55 46.10
CA CYS A 433 4.46 15.20 46.28
C CYS A 433 3.66 14.44 47.33
N ASP A 434 3.04 15.14 48.26
CA ASP A 434 2.21 14.54 49.33
C ASP A 434 2.96 13.43 50.10
N GLY A 435 4.26 13.66 50.35
CA GLY A 435 5.11 12.71 51.05
C GLY A 435 5.58 11.47 50.24
N LYS A 436 5.09 11.29 49.02
CA LYS A 436 5.40 10.14 48.15
C LYS A 436 6.17 10.57 46.90
N ARG A 437 7.04 9.68 46.41
CA ARG A 437 7.70 9.88 45.10
C ARG A 437 6.77 9.46 43.98
N GLN A 438 6.55 10.35 43.01
CA GLN A 438 5.65 10.10 41.89
C GLN A 438 6.02 10.97 40.67
N VAL A 439 5.53 10.56 39.49
CA VAL A 439 5.66 11.34 38.26
C VAL A 439 4.63 12.47 38.27
N ILE A 440 5.03 13.67 37.89
CA ILE A 440 4.12 14.77 37.59
C ILE A 440 3.95 14.84 36.06
N TYR A 441 2.71 14.94 35.63
CA TYR A 441 2.32 15.20 34.24
C TYR A 441 1.85 16.65 34.14
N ALA A 442 2.22 17.34 33.06
CA ALA A 442 1.80 18.71 32.79
C ALA A 442 1.19 18.81 31.40
N ARG A 443 0.31 19.77 31.21
CA ARG A 443 -0.32 20.04 29.91
C ARG A 443 0.74 20.29 28.84
N ASN A 444 0.59 19.65 27.67
CA ASN A 444 1.57 19.74 26.58
C ASN A 444 1.49 21.06 25.80
N ASP A 445 0.38 21.83 25.92
CA ASP A 445 0.21 23.16 25.35
C ASP A 445 1.00 24.26 26.13
N LEU A 446 1.44 23.94 27.36
CA LEU A 446 2.31 24.84 28.10
C LEU A 446 3.76 24.79 27.57
N PRO A 447 4.45 25.92 27.46
CA PRO A 447 5.90 25.94 27.14
C PRO A 447 6.71 25.14 28.18
N PRO A 448 7.84 24.51 27.76
CA PRO A 448 8.64 23.66 28.66
C PRO A 448 9.04 24.30 29.99
N GLU A 449 9.36 25.60 30.00
CA GLU A 449 9.68 26.36 31.22
C GLU A 449 8.49 26.48 32.17
N LYS A 450 7.28 26.70 31.62
CA LYS A 450 6.06 26.78 32.40
C LYS A 450 5.66 25.42 32.97
N ARG A 451 5.85 24.34 32.19
CA ARG A 451 5.63 22.96 32.68
C ARG A 451 6.52 22.65 33.88
N LEU A 452 7.79 22.98 33.80
CA LEU A 452 8.75 22.79 34.90
C LEU A 452 8.39 23.65 36.14
N ALA A 453 7.99 24.89 35.94
CA ALA A 453 7.55 25.79 37.05
C ALA A 453 6.28 25.24 37.72
N ALA A 454 5.30 24.78 36.94
CA ALA A 454 4.07 24.17 37.44
C ALA A 454 4.36 22.87 38.22
N ALA A 455 5.26 22.01 37.73
CA ALA A 455 5.67 20.80 38.42
C ALA A 455 6.40 21.11 39.74
N LYS A 456 7.29 22.13 39.78
CA LYS A 456 7.93 22.58 41.02
C LYS A 456 6.93 23.13 42.03
N LYS A 457 5.92 23.88 41.56
CA LYS A 457 4.83 24.39 42.41
C LYS A 457 4.05 23.26 43.05
N ARG A 458 3.67 22.25 42.21
CA ARG A 458 2.92 21.06 42.66
C ARG A 458 3.71 20.21 43.66
N ALA A 459 5.01 20.09 43.51
CA ALA A 459 5.87 19.35 44.44
C ALA A 459 6.01 19.99 45.82
N ARG A 460 5.71 21.29 45.92
CA ARG A 460 5.79 22.08 47.19
C ARG A 460 4.45 22.16 47.91
N SER A 461 3.36 21.91 47.20
CA SER A 461 1.99 21.85 47.74
C SER A 461 1.70 20.52 48.40
#